data_a373f795a7da3a996932ec89aa9967fa
#
_entry.id   a373f795a7da3a996932ec89aa9967fa
#
_cell.length_a   1.000
_cell.length_b   1.000
_cell.length_c   1.000
_cell.angle_alpha   90.00
_cell.angle_beta   90.00
_cell.angle_gamma   90.00
#
_symmetry.space_group_name_H-M   'P 1'
#
loop_
_entity.id
_entity.type
_entity.pdbx_description
1 polymer ?
#
loop_
_entity_poly.entity_id
_entity_poly.type
_entity_poly.pdbx_seq_one_letter_code
_entity_poly.pdbx_strand_id
1 'polypeptide(L)'
;MVLVNLIRFGTEWPEKAEMWIGIVAATLILQLVFYFGGLYEKQVRLGQRMWFSHVAAMTLIGLLIIGAFTLPTGRYPIPRANLPAVWILIALAATGSRELSRKLRTRRFGPPRVLLVGSDEQTQLATEHLNESDRGAIVVETFKEEIVSGLELMSEVEKCNATDVVFVDDVSLEKVFPEPARTLNQKNIGAYLRVTAATALIGLREVREISGMPYVALRAKSLRPHQIRLKRLIELLVVLAISPLVIAVFLVVASWLKLIAKKEIILKQERIGKDGKRFTLFKFRTMRIDAETEGKEKLAQIEDERILKGCNWLRRTRLDEVPQFWNVLIGQMSIVGPRPERPEMVSKFTEEITGYGRRHEIPPGITGLAQTRGGYHTDASYKLGHDLQYLMSWSPILDLQIMLKTILVMSRRKQ
;
A
#
# COMPACT_ATOMS: atom_id res chain seq x y z
N MET A 1 15.97 22.64 16.31
CA MET A 1 17.09 23.36 15.65
C MET A 1 17.42 24.65 16.38
N VAL A 2 16.49 25.61 16.44
CA VAL A 2 16.63 26.91 17.14
C VAL A 2 17.15 26.73 18.57
N LEU A 3 16.50 25.86 19.36
CA LEU A 3 16.88 25.61 20.75
C LEU A 3 18.32 25.05 20.91
N VAL A 4 18.76 24.16 20.03
CA VAL A 4 20.11 23.56 20.06
C VAL A 4 21.16 24.61 19.72
N ASN A 5 20.88 25.51 18.78
CA ASN A 5 21.76 26.59 18.43
C ASN A 5 21.85 27.65 19.56
N LEU A 6 20.71 27.98 20.21
CA LEU A 6 20.66 28.86 21.36
C LEU A 6 21.50 28.33 22.53
N ILE A 7 21.41 27.05 22.84
CA ILE A 7 22.18 26.41 23.94
C ILE A 7 23.67 26.45 23.65
N ARG A 8 24.10 26.32 22.38
CA ARG A 8 25.50 26.23 22.00
C ARG A 8 26.16 27.58 21.75
N PHE A 9 25.44 28.52 21.13
CA PHE A 9 26.00 29.81 20.66
C PHE A 9 25.42 31.01 21.42
N GLY A 10 24.56 30.80 22.41
CA GLY A 10 23.92 31.87 23.16
C GLY A 10 23.04 32.75 22.27
N THR A 11 23.03 34.04 22.54
CA THR A 11 22.26 35.04 21.78
C THR A 11 22.97 35.51 20.50
N GLU A 12 24.19 35.10 20.24
CA GLU A 12 24.89 35.41 18.99
C GLU A 12 24.36 34.53 17.86
N TRP A 13 23.22 34.93 17.36
CA TRP A 13 22.51 34.25 16.26
C TRP A 13 23.03 34.79 14.93
N PRO A 14 23.39 33.93 13.95
CA PRO A 14 23.73 34.43 12.63
C PRO A 14 22.46 35.01 11.96
N GLU A 15 22.46 36.30 11.70
CA GLU A 15 21.38 37.06 11.05
C GLU A 15 21.17 36.74 9.55
N LYS A 16 21.79 35.68 9.03
CA LYS A 16 21.74 35.37 7.61
C LYS A 16 20.41 34.74 7.21
N ALA A 17 19.67 35.38 6.31
CA ALA A 17 18.44 34.91 5.72
C ALA A 17 18.56 33.46 5.14
N GLU A 18 19.75 33.11 4.62
CA GLU A 18 20.04 31.76 4.09
C GLU A 18 19.87 30.66 5.14
N MET A 19 20.15 30.92 6.41
CA MET A 19 19.96 29.92 7.46
C MET A 19 18.48 29.63 7.75
N TRP A 20 17.64 30.65 7.73
CA TRP A 20 16.19 30.47 7.89
C TRP A 20 15.59 29.68 6.76
N ILE A 21 16.01 29.95 5.52
CA ILE A 21 15.62 29.16 4.35
C ILE A 21 16.02 27.69 4.54
N GLY A 22 17.26 27.45 5.02
CA GLY A 22 17.74 26.09 5.32
C GLY A 22 16.94 25.37 6.41
N ILE A 23 16.57 26.09 7.49
CA ILE A 23 15.73 25.52 8.57
C ILE A 23 14.33 25.16 8.05
N VAL A 24 13.72 26.04 7.26
CA VAL A 24 12.40 25.79 6.65
C VAL A 24 12.48 24.59 5.72
N ALA A 25 13.45 24.53 4.83
CA ALA A 25 13.65 23.41 3.92
C ALA A 25 13.87 22.08 4.68
N ALA A 26 14.71 22.08 5.70
CA ALA A 26 14.94 20.91 6.55
C ALA A 26 13.68 20.47 7.29
N THR A 27 12.87 21.42 7.76
CA THR A 27 11.56 21.10 8.40
C THR A 27 10.60 20.47 7.41
N LEU A 28 10.50 21.01 6.19
CA LEU A 28 9.66 20.45 5.14
C LEU A 28 10.10 19.03 4.74
N ILE A 29 11.42 18.79 4.60
CA ILE A 29 11.97 17.47 4.33
C ILE A 29 11.57 16.48 5.45
N LEU A 30 11.73 16.86 6.73
CA LEU A 30 11.33 16.02 7.85
C LEU A 30 9.82 15.73 7.86
N GLN A 31 9.00 16.74 7.57
CA GLN A 31 7.56 16.55 7.46
C GLN A 31 7.18 15.59 6.33
N LEU A 32 7.83 15.69 5.17
CA LEU A 32 7.65 14.76 4.07
C LEU A 32 8.06 13.33 4.46
N VAL A 33 9.23 13.16 5.08
CA VAL A 33 9.68 11.84 5.57
C VAL A 33 8.69 11.27 6.56
N PHE A 34 8.17 12.05 7.50
CA PHE A 34 7.16 11.62 8.47
C PHE A 34 5.84 11.27 7.79
N TYR A 35 5.43 12.01 6.75
CA TYR A 35 4.22 11.74 5.99
C TYR A 35 4.31 10.41 5.24
N PHE A 36 5.39 10.20 4.49
CA PHE A 36 5.62 8.95 3.76
C PHE A 36 6.01 7.79 4.68
N GLY A 37 6.60 8.07 5.84
CA GLY A 37 6.88 7.09 6.89
C GLY A 37 5.66 6.66 7.71
N GLY A 38 4.46 7.22 7.43
CA GLY A 38 3.21 6.82 8.08
C GLY A 38 3.03 7.35 9.50
N LEU A 39 3.83 8.35 9.89
CA LEU A 39 3.71 8.93 11.22
C LEU A 39 2.45 9.78 11.41
N TYR A 40 1.79 10.21 10.34
CA TYR A 40 0.50 10.94 10.36
C TYR A 40 -0.73 10.04 10.16
N GLU A 41 -0.57 8.72 10.14
CA GLU A 41 -1.71 7.83 10.04
C GLU A 41 -2.53 7.82 11.34
N LYS A 42 -3.85 7.62 11.18
CA LYS A 42 -4.74 7.48 12.33
C LYS A 42 -4.25 6.32 13.20
N GLN A 43 -4.04 6.61 14.46
CA GLN A 43 -3.54 5.64 15.42
C GLN A 43 -4.61 4.59 15.71
N VAL A 44 -4.19 3.35 15.72
CA VAL A 44 -4.98 2.26 16.27
C VAL A 44 -5.16 2.51 17.77
N ARG A 45 -6.38 2.41 18.26
CA ARG A 45 -6.76 2.79 19.64
C ARG A 45 -6.24 1.79 20.67
N LEU A 46 -6.27 0.49 20.35
CA LEU A 46 -5.81 -0.59 21.23
C LEU A 46 -4.37 -1.02 20.89
N GLY A 47 -3.68 -1.52 21.89
CA GLY A 47 -2.34 -2.11 21.77
C GLY A 47 -1.17 -1.12 21.93
N GLN A 48 -0.06 -1.61 22.50
CA GLN A 48 1.20 -0.85 22.57
C GLN A 48 1.86 -0.81 21.21
N ARG A 49 2.31 0.36 20.82
CA ARG A 49 3.18 0.52 19.65
C ARG A 49 4.50 1.12 20.10
N MET A 50 5.60 0.51 19.69
CA MET A 50 6.94 1.08 19.93
C MET A 50 7.14 2.29 19.02
N TRP A 51 6.57 3.43 19.39
CA TRP A 51 6.63 4.65 18.62
C TRP A 51 8.05 5.21 18.52
N PHE A 52 8.80 5.11 19.61
CA PHE A 52 10.11 5.74 19.70
C PHE A 52 11.07 5.23 18.63
N SER A 53 11.19 3.91 18.46
CA SER A 53 12.10 3.33 17.45
C SER A 53 11.73 3.75 16.03
N HIS A 54 10.45 3.74 15.71
CA HIS A 54 9.97 4.16 14.38
C HIS A 54 10.17 5.66 14.14
N VAL A 55 9.87 6.52 15.12
CA VAL A 55 10.09 7.97 15.04
C VAL A 55 11.58 8.27 14.93
N ALA A 56 12.42 7.62 15.74
CA ALA A 56 13.86 7.79 15.69
C ALA A 56 14.46 7.40 14.33
N ALA A 57 14.01 6.27 13.77
CA ALA A 57 14.42 5.84 12.43
C ALA A 57 14.00 6.83 11.34
N MET A 58 12.76 7.31 11.35
CA MET A 58 12.27 8.29 10.36
C MET A 58 13.01 9.64 10.51
N THR A 59 13.28 10.07 11.75
CA THR A 59 14.06 11.30 12.00
C THR A 59 15.50 11.15 11.47
N LEU A 60 16.12 9.98 11.68
CA LEU A 60 17.45 9.69 11.16
C LEU A 60 17.47 9.74 9.63
N ILE A 61 16.52 9.09 8.96
CA ILE A 61 16.38 9.12 7.50
C ILE A 61 16.24 10.56 7.00
N GLY A 62 15.40 11.37 7.65
CA GLY A 62 15.23 12.78 7.30
C GLY A 62 16.54 13.58 7.43
N LEU A 63 17.30 13.38 8.50
CA LEU A 63 18.60 14.04 8.68
C LEU A 63 19.65 13.58 7.67
N LEU A 64 19.65 12.30 7.28
CA LEU A 64 20.53 11.79 6.22
C LEU A 64 20.20 12.41 4.87
N ILE A 65 18.92 12.57 4.53
CA ILE A 65 18.48 13.26 3.31
C ILE A 65 18.95 14.72 3.34
N ILE A 66 18.73 15.44 4.43
CA ILE A 66 19.19 16.82 4.60
C ILE A 66 20.71 16.90 4.44
N GLY A 67 21.44 15.96 5.07
CA GLY A 67 22.90 15.86 4.93
C GLY A 67 23.34 15.67 3.48
N ALA A 68 22.71 14.75 2.75
CA ALA A 68 23.02 14.48 1.35
C ALA A 68 22.83 15.71 0.45
N PHE A 69 21.80 16.52 0.68
CA PHE A 69 21.58 17.77 -0.07
C PHE A 69 22.53 18.90 0.32
N THR A 70 23.00 18.94 1.56
CA THR A 70 23.86 20.02 2.04
C THR A 70 25.36 19.74 1.84
N LEU A 71 25.76 18.47 1.73
CA LEU A 71 27.16 18.07 1.49
C LEU A 71 27.78 18.73 0.24
N PRO A 72 27.11 18.68 -0.94
CA PRO A 72 27.69 19.24 -2.16
C PRO A 72 27.77 20.78 -2.14
N THR A 73 26.88 21.43 -1.38
CA THR A 73 26.80 22.91 -1.35
C THR A 73 27.74 23.54 -0.33
N GLY A 74 28.30 22.75 0.58
CA GLY A 74 29.09 23.26 1.71
C GLY A 74 28.31 24.12 2.71
N ARG A 75 27.01 24.34 2.46
CA ARG A 75 26.12 25.17 3.27
C ARG A 75 25.30 24.31 4.21
N TYR A 76 25.66 24.30 5.48
CA TYR A 76 25.00 23.48 6.49
C TYR A 76 24.03 24.35 7.31
N PRO A 77 22.68 24.13 7.18
CA PRO A 77 21.70 24.82 8.03
C PRO A 77 21.81 24.39 9.50
N ILE A 78 22.46 23.26 9.75
CA ILE A 78 22.72 22.72 11.09
C ILE A 78 24.19 22.35 11.16
N PRO A 79 24.99 22.91 12.12
CA PRO A 79 26.36 22.47 12.34
C PRO A 79 26.42 20.95 12.56
N ARG A 80 27.34 20.27 11.89
CA ARG A 80 27.45 18.79 11.92
C ARG A 80 27.52 18.22 13.35
N ALA A 81 28.23 18.88 14.24
CA ALA A 81 28.35 18.47 15.65
C ALA A 81 27.02 18.55 16.42
N ASN A 82 26.03 19.29 15.93
CA ASN A 82 24.69 19.38 16.56
C ASN A 82 23.71 18.31 16.05
N LEU A 83 24.03 17.60 14.98
CA LEU A 83 23.12 16.60 14.38
C LEU A 83 22.63 15.53 15.37
N PRO A 84 23.49 14.92 16.22
CA PRO A 84 23.03 13.94 17.21
C PRO A 84 22.05 14.54 18.21
N ALA A 85 22.32 15.73 18.74
CA ALA A 85 21.45 16.41 19.68
C ALA A 85 20.11 16.79 19.04
N VAL A 86 20.13 17.29 17.82
CA VAL A 86 18.93 17.60 17.02
C VAL A 86 18.10 16.34 16.76
N TRP A 87 18.76 15.23 16.41
CA TRP A 87 18.10 13.93 16.23
C TRP A 87 17.36 13.49 17.48
N ILE A 88 18.02 13.46 18.63
CA ILE A 88 17.43 13.04 19.91
C ILE A 88 16.25 13.96 20.27
N LEU A 89 16.44 15.28 20.20
CA LEU A 89 15.39 16.24 20.55
C LEU A 89 14.16 16.13 19.66
N ILE A 90 14.33 15.98 18.36
CA ILE A 90 13.20 15.82 17.44
C ILE A 90 12.50 14.48 17.70
N ALA A 91 13.26 13.39 17.94
CA ALA A 91 12.67 12.08 18.25
C ALA A 91 11.86 12.12 19.55
N LEU A 92 12.40 12.73 20.59
CA LEU A 92 11.70 12.90 21.88
C LEU A 92 10.47 13.81 21.74
N ALA A 93 10.60 14.97 21.10
CA ALA A 93 9.50 15.91 20.91
C ALA A 93 8.37 15.29 20.06
N ALA A 94 8.72 14.59 18.98
CA ALA A 94 7.74 13.91 18.14
C ALA A 94 7.06 12.75 18.86
N THR A 95 7.78 12.00 19.71
CA THR A 95 7.18 10.94 20.52
C THR A 95 6.28 11.54 21.61
N GLY A 96 6.75 12.56 22.32
CA GLY A 96 6.01 13.25 23.37
C GLY A 96 4.72 13.91 22.84
N SER A 97 4.76 14.55 21.67
CA SER A 97 3.59 15.15 21.04
C SER A 97 2.51 14.13 20.70
N ARG A 98 2.91 12.91 20.32
CA ARG A 98 1.97 11.80 20.06
C ARG A 98 1.32 11.29 21.33
N GLU A 99 2.11 11.14 22.37
CA GLU A 99 1.59 10.68 23.66
C GLU A 99 0.61 11.72 24.25
N LEU A 100 0.96 13.00 24.14
CA LEU A 100 0.06 14.10 24.52
C LEU A 100 -1.22 14.09 23.69
N SER A 101 -1.11 13.95 22.38
CA SER A 101 -2.27 13.87 21.49
C SER A 101 -3.17 12.68 21.81
N ARG A 102 -2.58 11.54 22.23
CA ARG A 102 -3.31 10.36 22.68
C ARG A 102 -4.11 10.69 23.96
N LYS A 103 -3.44 11.25 24.97
CA LYS A 103 -4.08 11.64 26.24
C LYS A 103 -5.22 12.64 26.03
N LEU A 104 -5.00 13.65 25.21
CA LEU A 104 -6.03 14.65 24.88
C LEU A 104 -7.23 14.03 24.15
N ARG A 105 -6.96 13.08 23.24
CA ARG A 105 -8.03 12.36 22.52
C ARG A 105 -8.87 11.51 23.48
N THR A 106 -8.23 10.75 24.37
CA THR A 106 -8.94 9.94 25.36
C THR A 106 -9.77 10.81 26.31
N ARG A 107 -9.25 12.00 26.67
CA ARG A 107 -10.06 12.99 27.46
C ARG A 107 -11.24 13.52 26.70
N ARG A 108 -11.12 13.75 25.37
CA ARG A 108 -12.19 14.36 24.55
C ARG A 108 -13.24 13.38 24.07
N PHE A 109 -12.84 12.16 23.68
CA PHE A 109 -13.71 11.15 23.03
C PHE A 109 -13.99 9.94 23.92
N GLY A 110 -13.47 9.94 25.13
CA GLY A 110 -13.56 8.81 26.06
C GLY A 110 -12.58 7.68 25.71
N PRO A 111 -12.53 6.65 26.56
CA PRO A 111 -11.71 5.45 26.38
C PRO A 111 -12.21 4.62 25.18
N PRO A 112 -11.35 3.71 24.65
CA PRO A 112 -11.77 2.74 23.65
C PRO A 112 -12.91 1.86 24.19
N ARG A 113 -13.95 1.67 23.39
CA ARG A 113 -15.10 0.80 23.69
C ARG A 113 -14.95 -0.48 22.89
N VAL A 114 -14.78 -1.59 23.58
CA VAL A 114 -14.43 -2.88 22.98
C VAL A 114 -15.64 -3.81 23.01
N LEU A 115 -15.98 -4.35 21.84
CA LEU A 115 -16.91 -5.48 21.69
C LEU A 115 -16.05 -6.76 21.64
N LEU A 116 -16.29 -7.69 22.55
CA LEU A 116 -15.64 -8.99 22.54
C LEU A 116 -16.51 -10.01 21.81
N VAL A 117 -15.86 -10.85 20.99
CA VAL A 117 -16.52 -11.91 20.23
C VAL A 117 -15.81 -13.22 20.52
N GLY A 118 -16.53 -14.21 21.07
CA GLY A 118 -15.99 -15.54 21.38
C GLY A 118 -16.79 -16.29 22.41
N SER A 119 -16.22 -17.39 22.93
CA SER A 119 -16.83 -18.22 24.00
C SER A 119 -16.91 -17.47 25.33
N ASP A 120 -17.85 -17.85 26.18
CA ASP A 120 -18.06 -17.19 27.47
C ASP A 120 -16.79 -17.21 28.35
N GLU A 121 -16.05 -18.32 28.36
CA GLU A 121 -14.82 -18.46 29.16
C GLU A 121 -13.72 -17.49 28.68
N GLN A 122 -13.49 -17.42 27.37
CA GLN A 122 -12.41 -16.58 26.82
C GLN A 122 -12.77 -15.09 26.85
N THR A 123 -14.06 -14.76 26.69
CA THR A 123 -14.53 -13.36 26.81
C THR A 123 -14.44 -12.85 28.24
N GLN A 124 -14.72 -13.68 29.23
CA GLN A 124 -14.55 -13.35 30.65
C GLN A 124 -13.06 -13.08 30.97
N LEU A 125 -12.17 -13.97 30.56
CA LEU A 125 -10.72 -13.80 30.74
C LEU A 125 -10.22 -12.52 30.07
N ALA A 126 -10.64 -12.26 28.83
CA ALA A 126 -10.27 -11.04 28.11
C ALA A 126 -10.82 -9.79 28.78
N THR A 127 -12.03 -9.84 29.36
CA THR A 127 -12.65 -8.73 30.09
C THR A 127 -11.85 -8.37 31.33
N GLU A 128 -11.43 -9.36 32.12
CA GLU A 128 -10.58 -9.16 33.30
C GLU A 128 -9.28 -8.45 32.91
N HIS A 129 -8.57 -8.99 31.90
CA HIS A 129 -7.31 -8.38 31.43
C HIS A 129 -7.47 -6.99 30.84
N LEU A 130 -8.57 -6.71 30.12
CA LEU A 130 -8.83 -5.38 29.55
C LEU A 130 -9.18 -4.36 30.62
N ASN A 131 -9.91 -4.75 31.66
CA ASN A 131 -10.29 -3.87 32.76
C ASN A 131 -9.11 -3.51 33.67
N GLU A 132 -8.15 -4.43 33.85
CA GLU A 132 -6.94 -4.22 34.66
C GLU A 132 -5.88 -3.38 33.94
N SER A 133 -6.05 -3.13 32.61
CA SER A 133 -5.05 -2.43 31.84
C SER A 133 -5.02 -0.94 32.12
N ASP A 134 -3.82 -0.35 32.25
CA ASP A 134 -3.56 1.11 32.41
C ASP A 134 -4.14 2.00 31.30
N ARG A 135 -4.82 1.44 30.32
CA ARG A 135 -5.30 2.15 29.12
C ARG A 135 -6.76 2.52 29.14
N GLY A 136 -7.50 2.02 30.13
CA GLY A 136 -8.92 2.37 30.32
C GLY A 136 -9.82 1.92 29.17
N ALA A 137 -9.48 0.87 28.44
CA ALA A 137 -10.43 0.28 27.50
C ALA A 137 -11.63 -0.30 28.26
N ILE A 138 -12.84 -0.03 27.79
CA ILE A 138 -14.07 -0.50 28.42
C ILE A 138 -14.69 -1.57 27.55
N VAL A 139 -14.92 -2.77 28.10
CA VAL A 139 -15.73 -3.79 27.44
C VAL A 139 -17.19 -3.36 27.54
N VAL A 140 -17.82 -3.10 26.39
CA VAL A 140 -19.20 -2.62 26.32
C VAL A 140 -20.22 -3.74 26.16
N GLU A 141 -19.83 -4.81 25.47
CA GLU A 141 -20.68 -5.99 25.26
C GLU A 141 -19.83 -7.21 24.90
N THR A 142 -20.36 -8.41 25.15
CA THR A 142 -19.81 -9.68 24.75
C THR A 142 -20.75 -10.41 23.81
N PHE A 143 -20.22 -10.94 22.70
CA PHE A 143 -21.00 -11.57 21.65
C PHE A 143 -20.55 -13.00 21.41
N LYS A 144 -21.49 -13.95 21.41
CA LYS A 144 -21.15 -15.38 21.24
C LYS A 144 -20.79 -15.70 19.79
N GLU A 145 -19.78 -16.54 19.63
CA GLU A 145 -19.20 -16.89 18.32
C GLU A 145 -20.23 -17.56 17.35
N GLU A 146 -21.20 -18.29 17.89
CA GLU A 146 -22.17 -19.06 17.10
C GLU A 146 -23.05 -18.20 16.18
N ILE A 147 -23.17 -16.90 16.45
CA ILE A 147 -24.14 -15.97 15.84
C ILE A 147 -23.47 -15.01 14.82
N VAL A 148 -22.21 -15.20 14.47
CA VAL A 148 -21.51 -14.23 13.60
C VAL A 148 -21.95 -14.36 12.14
N SER A 149 -23.14 -13.82 11.81
CA SER A 149 -23.36 -13.27 10.49
C SER A 149 -22.77 -11.85 10.46
N GLY A 150 -22.14 -11.46 9.35
CA GLY A 150 -21.51 -10.12 9.24
C GLY A 150 -22.49 -8.96 9.49
N LEU A 151 -23.79 -9.16 9.24
CA LEU A 151 -24.86 -8.17 9.45
C LEU A 151 -25.21 -8.02 10.94
N GLU A 152 -25.27 -9.10 11.69
CA GLU A 152 -25.56 -9.08 13.14
C GLU A 152 -24.44 -8.44 13.92
N LEU A 153 -23.17 -8.79 13.60
CA LEU A 153 -22.02 -8.14 14.21
C LEU A 153 -22.02 -6.63 13.99
N MET A 154 -22.34 -6.19 12.77
CA MET A 154 -22.39 -4.74 12.47
C MET A 154 -23.51 -4.03 13.22
N SER A 155 -24.66 -4.67 13.40
CA SER A 155 -25.78 -4.10 14.18
C SER A 155 -25.39 -3.95 15.66
N GLU A 156 -24.71 -4.93 16.26
CA GLU A 156 -24.25 -4.85 17.64
C GLU A 156 -23.15 -3.78 17.82
N VAL A 157 -22.20 -3.72 16.90
CA VAL A 157 -21.16 -2.66 16.89
C VAL A 157 -21.79 -1.27 16.89
N GLU A 158 -22.88 -1.06 16.14
CA GLU A 158 -23.58 0.23 16.09
C GLU A 158 -24.39 0.50 17.37
N LYS A 159 -25.13 -0.49 17.91
CA LYS A 159 -25.88 -0.37 19.15
C LYS A 159 -24.98 0.00 20.34
N CYS A 160 -23.87 -0.70 20.51
CA CYS A 160 -22.94 -0.47 21.59
C CYS A 160 -22.01 0.72 21.34
N ASN A 161 -22.07 1.34 20.15
CA ASN A 161 -21.11 2.35 19.72
C ASN A 161 -19.65 1.88 19.91
N ALA A 162 -19.37 0.62 19.63
CA ALA A 162 -18.04 0.05 19.80
C ALA A 162 -17.02 0.74 18.87
N THR A 163 -15.84 0.99 19.39
CA THR A 163 -14.73 1.57 18.63
C THR A 163 -13.78 0.51 18.11
N ASP A 164 -13.82 -0.67 18.73
CA ASP A 164 -12.93 -1.78 18.44
C ASP A 164 -13.66 -3.10 18.69
N VAL A 165 -13.42 -4.10 17.84
CA VAL A 165 -13.91 -5.47 17.95
C VAL A 165 -12.72 -6.38 18.18
N VAL A 166 -12.81 -7.27 19.19
CA VAL A 166 -11.75 -8.20 19.53
C VAL A 166 -12.31 -9.62 19.49
N PHE A 167 -11.80 -10.42 18.58
CA PHE A 167 -12.09 -11.85 18.48
C PHE A 167 -11.12 -12.60 19.40
N VAL A 168 -11.66 -13.26 20.43
CA VAL A 168 -10.85 -13.91 21.48
C VAL A 168 -10.61 -15.40 21.24
N ASP A 169 -11.38 -16.01 20.35
CA ASP A 169 -11.24 -17.40 19.93
C ASP A 169 -10.77 -17.52 18.48
N ASP A 170 -10.49 -18.76 18.04
CA ASP A 170 -10.20 -19.09 16.65
C ASP A 170 -11.48 -18.98 15.78
N VAL A 171 -11.88 -17.75 15.52
CA VAL A 171 -12.98 -17.47 14.60
C VAL A 171 -12.56 -17.85 13.17
N SER A 172 -13.38 -18.61 12.47
CA SER A 172 -13.16 -18.86 11.06
C SER A 172 -13.07 -17.55 10.30
N LEU A 173 -11.87 -17.24 9.76
CA LEU A 173 -11.62 -16.01 9.01
C LEU A 173 -12.56 -15.88 7.81
N GLU A 174 -13.13 -16.98 7.33
CA GLU A 174 -14.13 -17.00 6.25
C GLU A 174 -15.43 -16.32 6.65
N LYS A 175 -15.81 -16.36 7.94
CA LYS A 175 -17.00 -15.67 8.46
C LYS A 175 -16.78 -14.16 8.61
N VAL A 176 -15.52 -13.72 8.74
CA VAL A 176 -15.15 -12.33 8.94
C VAL A 176 -14.74 -11.64 7.63
N PHE A 177 -14.35 -12.42 6.62
CA PHE A 177 -13.87 -11.92 5.34
C PHE A 177 -14.77 -12.42 4.19
N PRO A 178 -15.08 -11.60 3.18
CA PRO A 178 -14.71 -10.17 3.03
C PRO A 178 -15.50 -9.21 3.93
N GLU A 179 -16.71 -9.58 4.32
CA GLU A 179 -17.53 -8.82 5.27
C GLU A 179 -17.69 -9.63 6.58
N PRO A 180 -17.68 -9.00 7.74
CA PRO A 180 -17.77 -7.56 8.01
C PRO A 180 -16.43 -6.80 8.06
N ALA A 181 -15.28 -7.45 7.86
CA ALA A 181 -13.96 -6.81 8.00
C ALA A 181 -13.80 -5.54 7.13
N ARG A 182 -14.37 -5.56 5.92
CA ARG A 182 -14.35 -4.40 5.02
C ARG A 182 -15.13 -3.22 5.58
N THR A 183 -16.32 -3.45 6.09
CA THR A 183 -17.20 -2.42 6.65
C THR A 183 -16.63 -1.88 7.96
N LEU A 184 -16.09 -2.72 8.84
CA LEU A 184 -15.38 -2.29 10.06
C LEU A 184 -14.23 -1.33 9.71
N ASN A 185 -13.41 -1.69 8.72
CA ASN A 185 -12.30 -0.86 8.29
C ASN A 185 -12.76 0.47 7.66
N GLN A 186 -13.84 0.48 6.86
CA GLN A 186 -14.40 1.70 6.28
C GLN A 186 -14.91 2.67 7.36
N LYS A 187 -15.55 2.15 8.41
CA LYS A 187 -16.02 2.93 9.58
C LYS A 187 -14.90 3.27 10.56
N ASN A 188 -13.64 2.90 10.29
CA ASN A 188 -12.48 3.07 11.17
C ASN A 188 -12.65 2.38 12.53
N ILE A 189 -13.34 1.26 12.60
CA ILE A 189 -13.44 0.40 13.76
C ILE A 189 -12.26 -0.56 13.75
N GLY A 190 -11.54 -0.67 14.88
CA GLY A 190 -10.43 -1.61 15.03
C GLY A 190 -10.96 -3.04 15.05
N ALA A 191 -10.27 -3.97 14.39
CA ALA A 191 -10.58 -5.40 14.46
C ALA A 191 -9.30 -6.15 14.84
N TYR A 192 -9.36 -7.00 15.86
CA TYR A 192 -8.22 -7.73 16.42
C TYR A 192 -8.60 -9.19 16.63
N LEU A 193 -7.67 -10.08 16.27
CA LEU A 193 -7.75 -11.51 16.54
C LEU A 193 -6.70 -11.89 17.59
N ARG A 194 -7.10 -12.63 18.62
CA ARG A 194 -6.17 -13.18 19.61
C ARG A 194 -5.24 -14.18 18.94
N VAL A 195 -3.95 -14.14 19.32
CA VAL A 195 -2.98 -15.11 18.84
C VAL A 195 -3.10 -16.37 19.66
N THR A 196 -3.50 -17.46 19.01
CA THR A 196 -3.54 -18.81 19.58
C THR A 196 -2.33 -19.62 19.12
N ALA A 197 -2.13 -20.82 19.70
CA ALA A 197 -1.06 -21.72 19.27
C ALA A 197 -1.20 -22.10 17.79
N ALA A 198 -2.43 -22.28 17.30
CA ALA A 198 -2.69 -22.57 15.89
C ALA A 198 -2.32 -21.40 14.97
N THR A 199 -2.70 -20.16 15.33
CA THR A 199 -2.35 -18.97 14.54
C THR A 199 -0.86 -18.65 14.59
N ALA A 200 -0.14 -19.02 15.69
CA ALA A 200 1.30 -18.86 15.78
C ALA A 200 2.07 -19.70 14.74
N LEU A 201 1.53 -20.85 14.33
CA LEU A 201 2.10 -21.70 13.28
C LEU A 201 2.13 -21.02 11.89
N ILE A 202 1.25 -20.04 11.64
CA ILE A 202 1.15 -19.31 10.37
C ILE A 202 2.28 -18.26 10.24
N GLY A 203 3.09 -18.04 11.27
CA GLY A 203 4.22 -17.11 11.21
C GLY A 203 3.78 -15.63 11.15
N LEU A 204 2.97 -15.21 12.10
CA LEU A 204 2.44 -13.85 12.20
C LEU A 204 3.54 -12.81 12.42
N ARG A 205 3.65 -11.81 11.52
CA ARG A 205 4.70 -10.78 11.59
C ARG A 205 4.40 -9.59 12.49
N GLU A 206 3.12 -9.29 12.76
CA GLU A 206 2.72 -8.09 13.51
C GLU A 206 1.81 -8.44 14.68
N VAL A 207 2.38 -9.04 15.71
CA VAL A 207 1.68 -9.25 16.95
C VAL A 207 1.71 -7.98 17.78
N ARG A 208 0.60 -7.64 18.42
CA ARG A 208 0.45 -6.51 19.34
C ARG A 208 0.01 -7.01 20.68
N GLU A 209 0.61 -6.47 21.70
CA GLU A 209 0.17 -6.70 23.05
C GLU A 209 -0.99 -5.75 23.38
N ILE A 210 -2.10 -6.31 23.81
CA ILE A 210 -3.26 -5.60 24.34
C ILE A 210 -3.50 -6.21 25.73
N SER A 211 -3.32 -5.42 26.77
CA SER A 211 -3.51 -5.88 28.17
C SER A 211 -2.79 -7.18 28.53
N GLY A 212 -1.52 -7.29 28.12
CA GLY A 212 -0.69 -8.47 28.39
C GLY A 212 -0.93 -9.66 27.46
N MET A 213 -1.94 -9.62 26.59
CA MET A 213 -2.26 -10.69 25.64
C MET A 213 -1.84 -10.34 24.20
N PRO A 214 -1.38 -11.34 23.43
CA PRO A 214 -0.97 -11.14 22.05
C PRO A 214 -2.18 -11.13 21.10
N TYR A 215 -2.29 -10.09 20.26
CA TYR A 215 -3.31 -9.95 19.23
C TYR A 215 -2.71 -9.55 17.89
N VAL A 216 -3.39 -9.92 16.81
CA VAL A 216 -3.10 -9.48 15.44
C VAL A 216 -4.22 -8.56 14.97
N ALA A 217 -3.86 -7.41 14.42
CA ALA A 217 -4.84 -6.52 13.81
C ALA A 217 -5.34 -7.10 12.48
N LEU A 218 -6.62 -7.37 12.37
CA LEU A 218 -7.28 -7.74 11.13
C LEU A 218 -7.41 -6.49 10.25
N ARG A 219 -6.98 -6.59 8.99
CA ARG A 219 -7.01 -5.48 8.04
C ARG A 219 -7.72 -5.89 6.78
N ALA A 220 -8.68 -5.08 6.37
CA ALA A 220 -9.35 -5.28 5.09
C ALA A 220 -8.44 -4.97 3.89
N LYS A 221 -7.39 -4.16 4.07
CA LYS A 221 -6.40 -3.84 3.03
C LYS A 221 -5.00 -4.27 3.46
N SER A 222 -4.29 -4.92 2.56
CA SER A 222 -2.94 -5.43 2.79
C SER A 222 -1.91 -4.30 2.94
N LEU A 223 -1.98 -3.27 2.10
CA LEU A 223 -1.09 -2.12 2.18
C LEU A 223 -1.65 -1.01 3.06
N ARG A 224 -0.76 -0.41 3.85
CA ARG A 224 -1.07 0.79 4.65
C ARG A 224 -1.16 2.03 3.76
N PRO A 225 -1.93 3.05 4.15
CA PRO A 225 -2.06 4.28 3.34
C PRO A 225 -0.72 4.95 3.02
N HIS A 226 0.24 5.00 3.96
CA HIS A 226 1.56 5.57 3.70
C HIS A 226 2.36 4.74 2.68
N GLN A 227 2.23 3.41 2.70
CA GLN A 227 2.89 2.54 1.71
C GLN A 227 2.35 2.80 0.31
N ILE A 228 1.03 2.99 0.17
CA ILE A 228 0.39 3.35 -1.11
C ILE A 228 0.90 4.72 -1.59
N ARG A 229 1.02 5.71 -0.68
CA ARG A 229 1.55 7.04 -1.02
C ARG A 229 3.01 6.98 -1.43
N LEU A 230 3.85 6.27 -0.65
CA LEU A 230 5.27 6.08 -0.95
C LEU A 230 5.46 5.37 -2.29
N LYS A 231 4.71 4.29 -2.53
CA LYS A 231 4.70 3.59 -3.81
C LYS A 231 4.39 4.55 -4.96
N ARG A 232 3.34 5.35 -4.82
CA ARG A 232 2.92 6.32 -5.84
C ARG A 232 4.00 7.38 -6.11
N LEU A 233 4.63 7.90 -5.06
CA LEU A 233 5.72 8.86 -5.19
C LEU A 233 6.88 8.27 -5.99
N ILE A 234 7.34 7.08 -5.62
CA ILE A 234 8.46 6.39 -6.29
C ILE A 234 8.11 6.15 -7.76
N GLU A 235 6.92 5.66 -8.06
CA GLU A 235 6.47 5.40 -9.43
C GLU A 235 6.45 6.68 -10.29
N LEU A 236 5.95 7.79 -9.74
CA LEU A 236 5.96 9.07 -10.46
C LEU A 236 7.38 9.56 -10.73
N LEU A 237 8.29 9.42 -9.76
CA LEU A 237 9.70 9.78 -9.94
C LEU A 237 10.37 8.91 -11.02
N VAL A 238 10.10 7.60 -11.02
CA VAL A 238 10.62 6.70 -12.05
C VAL A 238 10.06 7.06 -13.43
N VAL A 239 8.73 7.25 -13.54
CA VAL A 239 8.11 7.60 -14.83
C VAL A 239 8.63 8.93 -15.34
N LEU A 240 8.81 9.93 -14.47
CA LEU A 240 9.37 11.23 -14.85
C LEU A 240 10.82 11.08 -15.35
N ALA A 241 11.64 10.30 -14.65
CA ALA A 241 13.04 10.07 -15.04
C ALA A 241 13.17 9.37 -16.40
N ILE A 242 12.28 8.40 -16.71
CA ILE A 242 12.32 7.66 -17.99
C ILE A 242 11.46 8.31 -19.09
N SER A 243 10.69 9.38 -18.78
CA SER A 243 9.75 9.98 -19.74
C SER A 243 10.38 10.42 -21.05
N PRO A 244 11.63 10.99 -21.13
CA PRO A 244 12.21 11.34 -22.42
C PRO A 244 12.37 10.11 -23.33
N LEU A 245 12.81 8.98 -22.76
CA LEU A 245 12.95 7.72 -23.51
C LEU A 245 11.59 7.16 -23.92
N VAL A 246 10.60 7.17 -23.01
CA VAL A 246 9.22 6.69 -23.28
C VAL A 246 8.59 7.51 -24.40
N ILE A 247 8.76 8.84 -24.40
CA ILE A 247 8.23 9.73 -25.46
C ILE A 247 8.92 9.44 -26.80
N ALA A 248 10.24 9.30 -26.81
CA ALA A 248 10.98 8.98 -28.04
C ALA A 248 10.51 7.64 -28.64
N VAL A 249 10.40 6.58 -27.84
CA VAL A 249 9.89 5.27 -28.26
C VAL A 249 8.45 5.37 -28.73
N PHE A 250 7.59 6.12 -28.02
CA PHE A 250 6.20 6.33 -28.40
C PHE A 250 6.12 6.96 -29.79
N LEU A 251 6.87 8.03 -30.07
CA LEU A 251 6.88 8.71 -31.36
C LEU A 251 7.36 7.82 -32.50
N VAL A 252 8.42 7.05 -32.28
CA VAL A 252 8.95 6.10 -33.28
C VAL A 252 7.91 5.03 -33.61
N VAL A 253 7.33 4.39 -32.60
CA VAL A 253 6.33 3.33 -32.79
C VAL A 253 5.04 3.90 -33.39
N ALA A 254 4.59 5.07 -32.93
CA ALA A 254 3.41 5.74 -33.50
C ALA A 254 3.59 6.07 -35.00
N SER A 255 4.76 6.62 -35.37
CA SER A 255 5.08 6.90 -36.77
C SER A 255 5.12 5.61 -37.60
N TRP A 256 5.76 4.56 -37.09
CA TRP A 256 5.80 3.26 -37.74
C TRP A 256 4.39 2.67 -37.97
N LEU A 257 3.55 2.67 -36.94
CA LEU A 257 2.18 2.17 -37.02
C LEU A 257 1.32 2.99 -37.95
N LYS A 258 1.50 4.32 -38.02
CA LYS A 258 0.77 5.21 -38.95
C LYS A 258 1.06 4.90 -40.40
N LEU A 259 2.30 4.47 -40.71
CA LEU A 259 2.68 4.04 -42.04
C LEU A 259 2.05 2.68 -42.44
N ILE A 260 1.98 1.73 -41.49
CA ILE A 260 1.50 0.37 -41.76
C ILE A 260 -0.03 0.25 -41.64
N ALA A 261 -0.60 0.74 -40.53
CA ALA A 261 -2.01 0.51 -40.21
C ALA A 261 -2.99 1.45 -40.92
N LYS A 262 -2.55 2.62 -41.40
CA LYS A 262 -3.35 3.67 -42.09
C LYS A 262 -4.64 4.08 -41.34
N LYS A 263 -4.83 3.68 -40.09
CA LYS A 263 -6.02 3.91 -39.24
C LYS A 263 -5.59 4.25 -37.81
N GLU A 264 -6.53 4.22 -36.85
CA GLU A 264 -6.26 4.49 -35.46
C GLU A 264 -5.16 3.58 -34.89
N ILE A 265 -4.10 4.19 -34.38
CA ILE A 265 -2.90 3.51 -33.85
C ILE A 265 -3.03 3.14 -32.38
N ILE A 266 -3.97 3.74 -31.65
CA ILE A 266 -4.21 3.47 -30.22
C ILE A 266 -5.47 2.61 -30.07
N LEU A 267 -5.31 1.49 -29.40
CA LEU A 267 -6.40 0.62 -28.96
C LEU A 267 -6.82 1.02 -27.54
N LYS A 268 -8.11 1.19 -27.33
CA LYS A 268 -8.74 1.47 -26.03
C LYS A 268 -9.48 0.21 -25.60
N GLN A 269 -9.16 -0.30 -24.41
CA GLN A 269 -9.82 -1.49 -23.85
C GLN A 269 -10.30 -1.20 -22.42
N GLU A 270 -11.53 -1.63 -22.11
CA GLU A 270 -12.04 -1.52 -20.76
C GLU A 270 -11.40 -2.60 -19.88
N ARG A 271 -10.97 -2.21 -18.68
CA ARG A 271 -10.33 -3.09 -17.69
C ARG A 271 -10.80 -2.74 -16.29
N ILE A 272 -10.65 -3.72 -15.37
CA ILE A 272 -10.90 -3.50 -13.95
C ILE A 272 -9.63 -3.04 -13.28
N GLY A 273 -9.74 -1.92 -12.55
CA GLY A 273 -8.67 -1.28 -11.81
C GLY A 273 -8.86 -1.33 -10.30
N LYS A 274 -8.25 -0.35 -9.61
CA LYS A 274 -8.29 -0.24 -8.15
C LYS A 274 -9.73 -0.13 -7.64
N ASP A 275 -9.98 -0.81 -6.51
CA ASP A 275 -11.29 -0.88 -5.82
C ASP A 275 -12.42 -1.39 -6.75
N GLY A 276 -12.09 -2.21 -7.78
CA GLY A 276 -13.05 -2.77 -8.74
C GLY A 276 -13.57 -1.77 -9.79
N LYS A 277 -13.03 -0.56 -9.87
CA LYS A 277 -13.48 0.46 -10.80
C LYS A 277 -13.01 0.18 -12.22
N ARG A 278 -13.88 0.38 -13.20
CA ARG A 278 -13.53 0.29 -14.62
C ARG A 278 -12.66 1.46 -15.05
N PHE A 279 -11.70 1.21 -15.94
CA PHE A 279 -10.87 2.23 -16.56
C PHE A 279 -10.51 1.86 -18.00
N THR A 280 -10.11 2.83 -18.77
CA THR A 280 -9.67 2.63 -20.17
C THR A 280 -8.17 2.40 -20.20
N LEU A 281 -7.76 1.21 -20.63
CA LEU A 281 -6.37 0.84 -20.87
C LEU A 281 -5.96 1.27 -22.29
N PHE A 282 -4.81 1.93 -22.42
CA PHE A 282 -4.27 2.35 -23.71
C PHE A 282 -3.15 1.42 -24.16
N LYS A 283 -3.21 0.96 -25.42
CA LYS A 283 -2.17 0.17 -26.07
C LYS A 283 -1.99 0.63 -27.52
N PHE A 284 -0.85 0.33 -28.10
CA PHE A 284 -0.74 0.40 -29.55
C PHE A 284 -1.54 -0.73 -30.20
N ARG A 285 -2.23 -0.42 -31.28
CA ARG A 285 -3.01 -1.38 -32.05
C ARG A 285 -2.08 -2.21 -32.93
N THR A 286 -1.87 -3.44 -32.59
CA THR A 286 -1.05 -4.40 -33.35
C THR A 286 -1.86 -5.48 -34.04
N MET A 287 -3.20 -5.44 -33.93
CA MET A 287 -4.13 -6.38 -34.55
C MET A 287 -5.09 -5.66 -35.49
N ARG A 288 -5.70 -6.40 -36.42
CA ARG A 288 -6.74 -5.92 -37.33
C ARG A 288 -7.98 -5.48 -36.55
N ILE A 289 -8.80 -4.58 -37.14
CA ILE A 289 -9.99 -4.03 -36.48
C ILE A 289 -11.06 -5.09 -36.29
N ASP A 290 -11.17 -6.02 -37.22
CA ASP A 290 -12.09 -7.16 -37.24
C ASP A 290 -11.72 -8.32 -36.34
N ALA A 291 -10.52 -8.26 -35.72
CA ALA A 291 -10.01 -9.31 -34.83
C ALA A 291 -10.87 -9.53 -33.57
N GLU A 292 -11.67 -8.56 -33.15
CA GLU A 292 -12.52 -8.62 -31.94
C GLU A 292 -14.01 -8.80 -32.26
N THR A 293 -14.44 -8.73 -33.54
CA THR A 293 -15.84 -8.79 -33.93
C THR A 293 -16.44 -10.20 -33.97
N GLU A 294 -15.62 -11.23 -33.88
CA GLU A 294 -16.09 -12.63 -34.00
C GLU A 294 -16.57 -13.28 -32.68
N GLY A 295 -16.82 -12.54 -31.60
CA GLY A 295 -17.49 -13.06 -30.39
C GLY A 295 -16.85 -14.26 -29.69
N LYS A 296 -15.73 -14.78 -30.16
CA LYS A 296 -14.94 -15.85 -29.54
C LYS A 296 -13.61 -15.25 -29.10
N GLU A 297 -13.55 -14.89 -27.83
CA GLU A 297 -12.31 -14.49 -27.15
C GLU A 297 -11.28 -15.62 -27.17
N LYS A 298 -10.55 -15.75 -28.28
CA LYS A 298 -9.39 -16.63 -28.32
C LYS A 298 -8.20 -15.92 -27.70
N LEU A 299 -7.60 -16.51 -26.67
CA LEU A 299 -6.29 -16.09 -26.16
C LEU A 299 -5.33 -15.99 -27.35
N ALA A 300 -4.65 -14.84 -27.48
CA ALA A 300 -3.74 -14.62 -28.58
C ALA A 300 -2.60 -15.65 -28.57
N GLN A 301 -2.45 -16.40 -29.64
CA GLN A 301 -1.35 -17.35 -29.84
C GLN A 301 -0.09 -16.63 -30.33
N ILE A 302 1.07 -17.30 -30.24
CA ILE A 302 2.38 -16.73 -30.62
C ILE A 302 2.42 -16.34 -32.12
N GLU A 303 1.72 -17.09 -32.99
CA GLU A 303 1.54 -16.83 -34.41
C GLU A 303 0.05 -16.65 -34.74
N ASP A 304 -0.50 -15.53 -34.35
CA ASP A 304 -1.91 -15.21 -34.52
C ASP A 304 -2.07 -14.41 -35.84
N GLU A 305 -2.80 -14.96 -36.80
CA GLU A 305 -3.05 -14.34 -38.13
C GLU A 305 -3.74 -12.97 -38.05
N ARG A 306 -4.35 -12.66 -36.90
CA ARG A 306 -4.99 -11.38 -36.64
C ARG A 306 -3.99 -10.24 -36.42
N ILE A 307 -2.69 -10.56 -36.24
CA ILE A 307 -1.63 -9.57 -36.03
C ILE A 307 -1.30 -8.89 -37.37
N LEU A 308 -1.20 -7.55 -37.34
CA LEU A 308 -0.76 -6.80 -38.51
C LEU A 308 0.64 -7.23 -38.94
N LYS A 309 0.83 -7.45 -40.25
CA LYS A 309 2.15 -7.82 -40.80
C LYS A 309 3.21 -6.77 -40.39
N GLY A 310 4.31 -7.24 -39.81
CA GLY A 310 5.37 -6.36 -39.30
C GLY A 310 5.20 -5.88 -37.85
N CYS A 311 4.10 -6.24 -37.13
CA CYS A 311 3.88 -5.82 -35.73
C CYS A 311 4.22 -6.88 -34.69
N ASN A 312 4.65 -8.10 -35.08
CA ASN A 312 5.01 -9.17 -34.15
C ASN A 312 6.12 -8.76 -33.16
N TRP A 313 7.13 -8.04 -33.64
CA TRP A 313 8.23 -7.57 -32.79
C TRP A 313 7.77 -6.62 -31.70
N LEU A 314 6.77 -5.75 -31.95
CA LEU A 314 6.19 -4.85 -30.94
C LEU A 314 5.59 -5.64 -29.77
N ARG A 315 4.90 -6.74 -30.06
CA ARG A 315 4.31 -7.63 -29.03
C ARG A 315 5.35 -8.44 -28.28
N ARG A 316 6.36 -8.96 -29.02
CA ARG A 316 7.48 -9.70 -28.40
C ARG A 316 8.28 -8.81 -27.44
N THR A 317 8.51 -7.55 -27.81
CA THR A 317 9.22 -6.56 -27.01
C THR A 317 8.32 -5.81 -26.03
N ARG A 318 7.00 -6.05 -26.04
CA ARG A 318 5.99 -5.34 -25.25
C ARG A 318 5.98 -3.83 -25.46
N LEU A 319 6.52 -3.34 -26.58
CA LEU A 319 6.47 -1.92 -26.93
C LEU A 319 5.03 -1.46 -27.27
N ASP A 320 4.14 -2.40 -27.58
CA ASP A 320 2.70 -2.14 -27.72
C ASP A 320 2.07 -1.67 -26.40
N GLU A 321 2.70 -1.90 -25.24
CA GLU A 321 2.21 -1.48 -23.93
C GLU A 321 2.71 -0.08 -23.50
N VAL A 322 3.58 0.58 -24.29
CA VAL A 322 4.13 1.93 -23.98
C VAL A 322 3.05 2.98 -23.69
N PRO A 323 1.90 3.03 -24.38
CA PRO A 323 0.84 3.99 -24.04
C PRO A 323 0.28 3.85 -22.62
N GLN A 324 0.47 2.70 -21.94
CA GLN A 324 0.03 2.50 -20.55
C GLN A 324 0.77 3.38 -19.53
N PHE A 325 1.95 3.92 -19.87
CA PHE A 325 2.61 4.91 -19.03
C PHE A 325 1.73 6.15 -18.80
N TRP A 326 0.84 6.48 -19.73
CA TRP A 326 -0.19 7.49 -19.53
C TRP A 326 -1.17 7.09 -18.41
N ASN A 327 -1.63 5.82 -18.41
CA ASN A 327 -2.50 5.32 -17.33
C ASN A 327 -1.79 5.37 -15.96
N VAL A 328 -0.46 5.17 -15.94
CA VAL A 328 0.31 5.33 -14.70
C VAL A 328 0.35 6.80 -14.27
N LEU A 329 0.61 7.73 -15.18
CA LEU A 329 0.66 9.17 -14.85
C LEU A 329 -0.66 9.69 -14.27
N ILE A 330 -1.80 9.28 -14.83
CA ILE A 330 -3.12 9.70 -14.32
C ILE A 330 -3.60 8.88 -13.11
N GLY A 331 -2.84 7.87 -12.66
CA GLY A 331 -3.10 7.10 -11.44
C GLY A 331 -4.08 5.93 -11.59
N GLN A 332 -4.48 5.59 -12.81
CA GLN A 332 -5.31 4.42 -13.09
C GLN A 332 -4.52 3.11 -13.01
N MET A 333 -3.21 3.18 -13.26
CA MET A 333 -2.27 2.07 -13.18
C MET A 333 -1.04 2.39 -12.32
N SER A 334 -0.33 1.37 -11.96
CA SER A 334 0.99 1.32 -11.33
C SER A 334 2.03 0.80 -12.33
N ILE A 335 3.31 1.04 -12.09
CA ILE A 335 4.37 0.32 -12.84
C ILE A 335 4.32 -1.15 -12.45
N VAL A 336 4.29 -1.45 -11.13
CA VAL A 336 4.26 -2.81 -10.59
C VAL A 336 2.93 -3.04 -9.85
N GLY A 337 2.23 -4.10 -10.23
CA GLY A 337 0.94 -4.48 -9.62
C GLY A 337 0.30 -5.68 -10.32
N PRO A 338 -0.86 -6.13 -9.86
CA PRO A 338 -1.64 -7.18 -10.53
C PRO A 338 -1.97 -6.79 -11.98
N ARG A 339 -1.94 -7.75 -12.90
CA ARG A 339 -2.32 -7.48 -14.29
C ARG A 339 -3.80 -7.10 -14.40
N PRO A 340 -4.16 -6.01 -15.13
CA PRO A 340 -5.57 -5.64 -15.31
C PRO A 340 -6.30 -6.65 -16.20
N GLU A 341 -7.35 -7.27 -15.68
CA GLU A 341 -8.19 -8.21 -16.42
C GLU A 341 -9.45 -7.52 -16.98
N ARG A 342 -10.11 -8.18 -17.94
CA ARG A 342 -11.38 -7.72 -18.53
C ARG A 342 -12.52 -7.86 -17.53
N PRO A 343 -13.57 -7.02 -17.59
CA PRO A 343 -14.71 -7.11 -16.67
C PRO A 343 -15.34 -8.51 -16.60
N GLU A 344 -15.54 -9.16 -17.75
CA GLU A 344 -16.17 -10.48 -17.87
C GLU A 344 -15.33 -11.56 -17.16
N MET A 345 -14.00 -11.50 -17.31
CA MET A 345 -13.08 -12.42 -16.64
C MET A 345 -13.07 -12.19 -15.13
N VAL A 346 -13.10 -10.93 -14.70
CA VAL A 346 -13.13 -10.60 -13.26
C VAL A 346 -14.42 -11.10 -12.63
N SER A 347 -15.57 -10.92 -13.28
CA SER A 347 -16.86 -11.45 -12.78
C SER A 347 -16.79 -12.97 -12.60
N LYS A 348 -16.36 -13.68 -13.65
CA LYS A 348 -16.20 -15.14 -13.62
C LYS A 348 -15.28 -15.59 -12.48
N PHE A 349 -14.07 -15.02 -12.39
CA PHE A 349 -13.10 -15.44 -11.38
C PHE A 349 -13.52 -15.04 -9.96
N THR A 350 -14.32 -14.00 -9.79
CA THR A 350 -14.84 -13.61 -8.47
C THR A 350 -15.88 -14.61 -7.96
N GLU A 351 -16.63 -15.23 -8.86
CA GLU A 351 -17.59 -16.32 -8.53
C GLU A 351 -16.86 -17.63 -8.22
N GLU A 352 -15.80 -17.95 -8.98
CA GLU A 352 -15.09 -19.23 -8.86
C GLU A 352 -14.03 -19.24 -7.74
N ILE A 353 -13.43 -18.08 -7.40
CA ILE A 353 -12.27 -18.01 -6.51
C ILE A 353 -12.54 -17.05 -5.36
N THR A 354 -12.69 -17.60 -4.17
CA THR A 354 -12.87 -16.81 -2.94
C THR A 354 -11.73 -15.81 -2.75
N GLY A 355 -12.09 -14.55 -2.54
CA GLY A 355 -11.12 -13.49 -2.29
C GLY A 355 -10.42 -12.94 -3.55
N TYR A 356 -10.83 -13.33 -4.76
CA TYR A 356 -10.24 -12.82 -6.01
C TYR A 356 -10.23 -11.29 -6.08
N GLY A 357 -11.24 -10.62 -5.55
CA GLY A 357 -11.34 -9.16 -5.50
C GLY A 357 -10.21 -8.45 -4.74
N ARG A 358 -9.47 -9.16 -3.86
CA ARG A 358 -8.35 -8.56 -3.11
C ARG A 358 -7.22 -8.03 -3.98
N ARG A 359 -7.02 -8.59 -5.15
CA ARG A 359 -6.04 -8.11 -6.11
C ARG A 359 -6.30 -6.67 -6.58
N HIS A 360 -7.52 -6.17 -6.42
CA HIS A 360 -7.92 -4.80 -6.76
C HIS A 360 -7.73 -3.80 -5.60
N GLU A 361 -7.11 -4.18 -4.49
CA GLU A 361 -6.80 -3.26 -3.37
C GLU A 361 -5.84 -2.13 -3.79
N ILE A 362 -5.04 -2.37 -4.83
CA ILE A 362 -4.10 -1.40 -5.42
C ILE A 362 -4.37 -1.23 -6.93
N PRO A 363 -3.84 -0.17 -7.55
CA PRO A 363 -3.90 -0.04 -9.00
C PRO A 363 -3.22 -1.22 -9.71
N PRO A 364 -3.75 -1.69 -10.85
CA PRO A 364 -3.13 -2.73 -11.65
C PRO A 364 -1.79 -2.26 -12.23
N GLY A 365 -0.86 -3.20 -12.48
CA GLY A 365 0.48 -2.91 -12.95
C GLY A 365 0.70 -3.14 -14.45
N ILE A 366 1.65 -2.40 -15.04
CA ILE A 366 2.23 -2.74 -16.36
C ILE A 366 2.95 -4.07 -16.23
N THR A 367 3.70 -4.26 -15.15
CA THR A 367 4.31 -5.54 -14.75
C THR A 367 3.88 -5.95 -13.34
N GLY A 368 4.17 -7.19 -12.94
CA GLY A 368 3.83 -7.70 -11.61
C GLY A 368 4.51 -9.01 -11.29
N LEU A 369 4.42 -9.42 -10.02
CA LEU A 369 5.07 -10.64 -9.54
C LEU A 369 4.57 -11.88 -10.29
N ALA A 370 3.27 -12.02 -10.49
CA ALA A 370 2.66 -13.09 -11.27
C ALA A 370 3.18 -13.10 -12.72
N GLN A 371 3.30 -11.93 -13.36
CA GLN A 371 3.78 -11.79 -14.74
C GLN A 371 5.25 -12.17 -14.92
N THR A 372 6.07 -12.03 -13.86
CA THR A 372 7.50 -12.38 -13.90
C THR A 372 7.79 -13.83 -13.53
N ARG A 373 6.82 -14.55 -12.93
CA ARG A 373 6.98 -15.94 -12.48
C ARG A 373 6.15 -16.93 -13.29
N GLY A 374 4.99 -16.52 -13.83
CA GLY A 374 4.07 -17.38 -14.56
C GLY A 374 4.18 -17.25 -16.08
N GLY A 375 3.91 -18.36 -16.80
CA GLY A 375 3.67 -18.35 -18.24
C GLY A 375 2.28 -17.82 -18.59
N TYR A 376 1.99 -17.67 -19.90
CA TYR A 376 0.71 -17.17 -20.43
C TYR A 376 -0.51 -18.04 -20.04
N HIS A 377 -0.28 -19.33 -19.77
CA HIS A 377 -1.33 -20.33 -19.52
C HIS A 377 -1.52 -20.68 -18.03
N THR A 378 -0.97 -19.89 -17.10
CA THR A 378 -1.13 -20.16 -15.69
C THR A 378 -2.56 -19.89 -15.24
N ASP A 379 -3.10 -20.81 -14.41
CA ASP A 379 -4.39 -20.73 -13.78
C ASP A 379 -4.63 -19.41 -13.01
N ALA A 380 -5.89 -18.99 -12.91
CA ALA A 380 -6.26 -17.74 -12.23
C ALA A 380 -5.93 -17.78 -10.74
N SER A 381 -6.09 -18.94 -10.09
CA SER A 381 -5.75 -19.14 -8.66
C SER A 381 -4.26 -18.98 -8.42
N TYR A 382 -3.42 -19.54 -9.30
CA TYR A 382 -1.95 -19.38 -9.23
C TYR A 382 -1.52 -17.91 -9.37
N LYS A 383 -2.13 -17.17 -10.32
CA LYS A 383 -1.89 -15.74 -10.48
C LYS A 383 -2.31 -14.96 -9.25
N LEU A 384 -3.49 -15.27 -8.69
CA LEU A 384 -3.98 -14.65 -7.46
C LEU A 384 -3.01 -14.88 -6.31
N GLY A 385 -2.48 -16.09 -6.13
CA GLY A 385 -1.50 -16.39 -5.08
C GLY A 385 -0.29 -15.45 -5.13
N HIS A 386 0.26 -15.21 -6.32
CA HIS A 386 1.36 -14.26 -6.50
C HIS A 386 0.96 -12.79 -6.32
N ASP A 387 -0.25 -12.42 -6.75
CA ASP A 387 -0.78 -11.07 -6.52
C ASP A 387 -0.96 -10.81 -5.02
N LEU A 388 -1.49 -11.78 -4.26
CA LEU A 388 -1.60 -11.70 -2.80
C LEU A 388 -0.22 -11.68 -2.12
N GLN A 389 0.74 -12.53 -2.57
CA GLN A 389 2.12 -12.50 -2.07
C GLN A 389 2.73 -11.11 -2.24
N TYR A 390 2.54 -10.49 -3.41
CA TYR A 390 3.02 -9.14 -3.67
C TYR A 390 2.38 -8.11 -2.72
N LEU A 391 1.05 -8.15 -2.54
CA LEU A 391 0.33 -7.26 -1.64
C LEU A 391 0.80 -7.37 -0.18
N MET A 392 1.04 -8.60 0.29
CA MET A 392 1.46 -8.86 1.67
C MET A 392 2.93 -8.50 1.93
N SER A 393 3.78 -8.65 0.93
CA SER A 393 5.24 -8.49 1.05
C SER A 393 5.75 -7.19 0.41
N TRP A 394 4.87 -6.28 0.03
CA TRP A 394 5.25 -5.08 -0.70
C TRP A 394 6.34 -4.26 0.02
N SER A 395 7.34 -3.91 -0.75
CA SER A 395 8.39 -2.96 -0.38
C SER A 395 8.92 -2.26 -1.65
N PRO A 396 9.53 -1.07 -1.54
CA PRO A 396 10.19 -0.42 -2.68
C PRO A 396 11.24 -1.29 -3.35
N ILE A 397 11.94 -2.11 -2.57
CA ILE A 397 12.97 -3.04 -3.08
C ILE A 397 12.31 -4.15 -3.92
N LEU A 398 11.16 -4.66 -3.48
CA LEU A 398 10.42 -5.67 -4.26
C LEU A 398 9.95 -5.10 -5.60
N ASP A 399 9.47 -3.85 -5.63
CA ASP A 399 9.10 -3.18 -6.88
C ASP A 399 10.31 -3.09 -7.83
N LEU A 400 11.47 -2.67 -7.33
CA LEU A 400 12.70 -2.60 -8.11
C LEU A 400 13.12 -3.98 -8.65
N GLN A 401 13.06 -5.01 -7.80
CA GLN A 401 13.38 -6.39 -8.22
C GLN A 401 12.46 -6.91 -9.34
N ILE A 402 11.15 -6.61 -9.25
CA ILE A 402 10.17 -7.00 -10.27
C ILE A 402 10.44 -6.24 -11.57
N MET A 403 10.73 -4.94 -11.52
CA MET A 403 11.07 -4.14 -12.70
C MET A 403 12.33 -4.68 -13.40
N LEU A 404 13.39 -4.93 -12.65
CA LEU A 404 14.63 -5.51 -13.20
C LEU A 404 14.39 -6.90 -13.80
N LYS A 405 13.65 -7.76 -13.09
CA LYS A 405 13.30 -9.09 -13.58
C LYS A 405 12.46 -9.03 -14.87
N THR A 406 11.57 -8.05 -14.98
CA THR A 406 10.77 -7.84 -16.20
C THR A 406 11.67 -7.59 -17.40
N ILE A 407 12.69 -6.72 -17.27
CA ILE A 407 13.65 -6.42 -18.32
C ILE A 407 14.42 -7.70 -18.73
N LEU A 408 14.86 -8.49 -17.74
CA LEU A 408 15.58 -9.75 -17.97
C LEU A 408 14.68 -10.78 -18.69
N VAL A 409 13.42 -10.93 -18.28
CA VAL A 409 12.48 -11.87 -18.92
C VAL A 409 12.17 -11.43 -20.34
N MET A 410 12.04 -10.13 -20.60
CA MET A 410 11.84 -9.61 -21.96
C MET A 410 13.06 -9.87 -22.85
N SER A 411 14.28 -9.76 -22.33
CA SER A 411 15.50 -10.03 -23.09
C SER A 411 15.69 -11.53 -23.41
N ARG A 412 15.30 -12.43 -22.50
CA ARG A 412 15.42 -13.90 -22.69
C ARG A 412 14.37 -14.48 -23.64
N ARG A 413 13.19 -13.84 -23.80
CA ARG A 413 12.16 -14.27 -24.77
C ARG A 413 12.53 -14.01 -26.24
N LYS A 414 13.74 -13.53 -26.51
CA LYS A 414 14.29 -13.37 -27.87
C LYS A 414 14.84 -14.68 -28.45
N GLN A 415 14.86 -15.75 -27.68
CA GLN A 415 15.15 -17.12 -28.13
C GLN A 415 13.83 -17.90 -28.07
#